data_bd98d201b80f49327b41ef52c50a9f0b
#
_entry.id   bd98d201b80f49327b41ef52c50a9f0b
#
_cell.length_a   1.000
_cell.length_b   1.000
_cell.length_c   1.000
_cell.angle_alpha   90.00
_cell.angle_beta   90.00
_cell.angle_gamma   90.00
#
_symmetry.space_group_name_H-M   'P 1'
#
loop_
_entity.id
_entity.type
_entity.pdbx_description
1 polymer ?
#
loop_
_entity_poly.entity_id
_entity_poly.type
_entity_poly.pdbx_seq_one_letter_code
_entity_poly.pdbx_strand_id
1 'polypeptide(L)'
;MKAKVSRKCMVFIAILSAIATTVAFTSCSSGSSSSGSGGSSAVSQSSQTSTGDEASSDKAATEASADGSSKQLTESDITINDTVENSADGEHAITADGESKTVSNTLVNKTGDSSGDEADFYGENAAIFATNGGTLDLSNMVVKTNGTHANAVFSYGEGTTVNISDSYIETSGNCSGGLMTTGGGTMNAANLTINTSGNSSAAIRSDRGGGTVNVNGGYYTTSGKGSPVIYSTADITVSDATLTSTASQGVVVEGKNSVTLNNVDLTADNNTKNSDKSSYYQAVMINQSMSGDAAQGKSSFTMNGGTLTNKNGDVFFVNNTATDINLSGAQIKNEGDGIFLRAAAAGWGTEGSNGGQVTLNATNQVIDGDMVVDKVSNLNLYLKSGSTFTGAINSDGQAGEVYVEIEDGSTWTLTGDSYITSLTCPAGSINLNGHKLYVNGVEYKEGSASTGTAIEVTVSESSGHGAPDGGKPEGNPPAKPNN
;
A
#
# COMPACT_ATOMS: atom_id res chain seq x y z
N MET A 1 49.13 -30.25 55.45
CA MET A 1 48.11 -30.98 54.69
C MET A 1 47.24 -29.99 53.93
N LYS A 2 47.41 -29.89 52.58
CA LYS A 2 46.71 -29.02 51.71
C LYS A 2 45.66 -29.81 50.93
N ALA A 3 44.41 -29.56 51.14
CA ALA A 3 43.32 -30.17 50.37
C ALA A 3 43.10 -29.39 49.08
N LYS A 4 43.22 -30.10 47.94
CA LYS A 4 42.90 -29.61 46.59
C LYS A 4 41.39 -29.68 46.43
N VAL A 5 40.73 -28.54 46.14
CA VAL A 5 39.38 -28.48 45.67
C VAL A 5 39.41 -28.42 44.13
N SER A 6 38.85 -29.46 43.51
CA SER A 6 38.65 -29.58 42.07
C SER A 6 37.40 -28.81 41.65
N ARG A 7 37.55 -27.80 40.78
CA ARG A 7 36.45 -27.14 40.11
C ARG A 7 36.07 -27.93 38.86
N LYS A 8 34.92 -28.57 38.86
CA LYS A 8 34.29 -29.11 37.66
C LYS A 8 33.64 -27.95 36.90
N CYS A 9 34.14 -27.66 35.72
CA CYS A 9 33.51 -26.79 34.74
C CYS A 9 32.30 -27.53 34.14
N MET A 10 31.08 -27.08 34.43
CA MET A 10 29.89 -27.48 33.69
C MET A 10 29.82 -26.62 32.42
N VAL A 11 30.02 -27.24 31.28
CA VAL A 11 29.74 -26.66 29.98
C VAL A 11 28.24 -26.86 29.74
N PHE A 12 27.47 -25.76 29.75
CA PHE A 12 26.10 -25.72 29.24
C PHE A 12 26.18 -25.61 27.71
N ILE A 13 25.89 -26.69 27.04
CA ILE A 13 25.61 -26.68 25.61
C ILE A 13 24.15 -26.18 25.46
N ALA A 14 24.00 -24.93 25.04
CA ALA A 14 22.73 -24.43 24.56
C ALA A 14 22.49 -25.00 23.15
N ILE A 15 21.56 -25.91 23.04
CA ILE A 15 21.05 -26.38 21.74
C ILE A 15 20.06 -25.36 21.29
N LEU A 16 20.46 -24.50 20.34
CA LEU A 16 19.53 -23.66 19.59
C LEU A 16 18.80 -24.57 18.60
N SER A 17 17.56 -24.92 18.90
CA SER A 17 16.65 -25.52 17.92
C SER A 17 16.14 -24.40 17.02
N ALA A 18 16.72 -24.25 15.85
CA ALA A 18 16.11 -23.51 14.76
C ALA A 18 14.88 -24.30 14.32
N ILE A 19 13.69 -23.82 14.66
CA ILE A 19 12.44 -24.31 14.09
C ILE A 19 12.27 -23.57 12.76
N ALA A 20 12.71 -24.21 11.68
CA ALA A 20 12.31 -23.81 10.34
C ALA A 20 10.82 -24.18 10.19
N THR A 21 9.94 -23.21 10.24
CA THR A 21 8.55 -23.37 9.87
C THR A 21 8.45 -23.36 8.34
N THR A 22 8.55 -24.55 7.76
CA THR A 22 8.15 -24.79 6.37
C THR A 22 6.64 -24.57 6.27
N VAL A 23 6.24 -23.50 5.60
CA VAL A 23 4.86 -23.30 5.18
C VAL A 23 4.60 -24.26 4.04
N ALA A 24 3.88 -25.33 4.33
CA ALA A 24 3.42 -26.27 3.30
C ALA A 24 2.27 -25.63 2.51
N PHE A 25 2.49 -25.36 1.25
CA PHE A 25 1.43 -25.01 0.30
C PHE A 25 0.66 -26.28 -0.05
N THR A 26 -0.58 -26.40 0.40
CA THR A 26 -1.50 -27.42 -0.08
C THR A 26 -2.08 -26.99 -1.43
N SER A 27 -1.69 -27.72 -2.49
CA SER A 27 -2.30 -27.65 -3.80
C SER A 27 -3.74 -28.15 -3.74
N CYS A 28 -4.73 -27.35 -4.15
CA CYS A 28 -6.08 -27.79 -4.40
C CYS A 28 -6.20 -28.31 -5.83
N SER A 29 -6.54 -29.59 -5.95
CA SER A 29 -6.91 -30.26 -7.19
C SER A 29 -8.31 -29.84 -7.66
N SER A 30 -8.43 -29.72 -8.97
CA SER A 30 -9.63 -29.41 -9.74
C SER A 30 -10.77 -30.41 -9.57
N GLY A 31 -11.99 -29.90 -9.41
CA GLY A 31 -13.23 -30.63 -9.62
C GLY A 31 -14.14 -29.84 -10.55
N SER A 32 -14.27 -30.34 -11.78
CA SER A 32 -15.18 -29.83 -12.80
C SER A 32 -16.61 -30.33 -12.54
N SER A 33 -17.62 -29.49 -12.70
CA SER A 33 -18.93 -29.93 -13.24
C SER A 33 -19.76 -28.77 -13.77
N SER A 34 -20.30 -29.03 -14.87
CA SER A 34 -20.98 -28.32 -15.94
C SER A 34 -22.45 -27.96 -15.67
N SER A 35 -22.94 -27.09 -16.58
CA SER A 35 -24.33 -26.88 -17.07
C SER A 35 -25.16 -25.88 -16.25
N GLY A 36 -25.95 -25.00 -16.83
CA GLY A 36 -26.44 -24.80 -18.19
C GLY A 36 -27.36 -23.59 -18.22
N SER A 37 -27.34 -22.97 -19.34
CA SER A 37 -28.34 -22.35 -20.21
C SER A 37 -29.51 -21.49 -19.69
N GLY A 38 -29.74 -20.42 -20.40
CA GLY A 38 -31.00 -19.79 -20.82
C GLY A 38 -31.09 -18.34 -20.32
N GLY A 39 -31.21 -17.30 -21.07
CA GLY A 39 -31.72 -17.09 -22.38
C GLY A 39 -32.55 -15.81 -22.40
N SER A 40 -32.21 -14.85 -23.29
CA SER A 40 -33.13 -14.00 -24.08
C SER A 40 -33.88 -12.87 -23.34
N SER A 41 -34.04 -11.67 -23.78
CA SER A 41 -34.14 -10.89 -25.02
C SER A 41 -34.39 -9.44 -24.61
N ALA A 42 -33.76 -8.48 -25.15
CA ALA A 42 -33.97 -7.58 -26.26
C ALA A 42 -35.24 -6.68 -26.22
N VAL A 43 -35.08 -5.43 -26.59
CA VAL A 43 -35.85 -4.52 -27.45
C VAL A 43 -35.83 -3.11 -26.86
N SER A 44 -35.06 -2.14 -27.37
CA SER A 44 -35.21 -1.24 -28.53
C SER A 44 -36.21 -0.10 -28.41
N GLN A 45 -35.72 1.06 -28.78
CA GLN A 45 -36.24 2.17 -29.61
C GLN A 45 -36.52 3.46 -28.84
N SER A 46 -35.85 4.49 -29.16
CA SER A 46 -35.73 5.46 -30.28
C SER A 46 -36.76 6.59 -30.26
N SER A 47 -36.33 7.81 -30.39
CA SER A 47 -36.62 8.82 -31.42
C SER A 47 -36.52 10.24 -30.80
N GLN A 48 -35.62 11.09 -31.29
CA GLN A 48 -35.76 12.14 -32.33
C GLN A 48 -36.87 13.16 -32.01
N THR A 49 -36.66 14.43 -32.03
CA THR A 49 -36.25 15.52 -32.94
C THR A 49 -36.61 16.83 -32.25
N SER A 50 -36.22 18.03 -32.46
CA SER A 50 -35.51 18.80 -33.48
C SER A 50 -35.50 20.28 -33.10
N THR A 51 -34.47 20.99 -33.55
CA THR A 51 -34.38 22.34 -34.10
C THR A 51 -34.70 23.60 -33.32
N GLY A 52 -33.78 24.57 -33.41
CA GLY A 52 -34.01 25.99 -33.29
C GLY A 52 -32.72 26.79 -33.08
N ASP A 53 -32.21 27.39 -34.17
CA ASP A 53 -31.10 28.37 -34.21
C ASP A 53 -31.44 29.63 -33.41
N GLU A 54 -30.45 30.26 -32.79
CA GLU A 54 -30.05 31.65 -33.09
C GLU A 54 -28.75 32.03 -32.38
N ALA A 55 -27.88 32.72 -33.10
CA ALA A 55 -26.58 33.19 -32.72
C ALA A 55 -26.62 34.40 -31.77
N SER A 56 -25.74 34.42 -30.78
CA SER A 56 -25.23 35.64 -30.21
C SER A 56 -23.79 35.44 -29.75
N SER A 57 -22.89 36.22 -30.35
CA SER A 57 -21.49 36.34 -30.01
C SER A 57 -21.30 36.98 -28.65
N ASP A 58 -20.62 36.31 -27.74
CA ASP A 58 -19.82 36.98 -26.71
C ASP A 58 -18.63 36.15 -26.32
N LYS A 59 -17.48 36.81 -26.30
CA LYS A 59 -16.19 36.28 -25.91
C LYS A 59 -16.25 35.75 -24.47
N ALA A 60 -16.26 34.44 -24.28
CA ALA A 60 -15.96 33.82 -23.02
C ALA A 60 -14.53 33.28 -23.07
N ALA A 61 -13.76 33.67 -22.07
CA ALA A 61 -12.45 33.13 -21.79
C ALA A 61 -12.56 31.62 -21.70
N THR A 62 -11.72 30.91 -22.45
CA THR A 62 -11.60 29.47 -22.43
C THR A 62 -10.98 29.09 -21.08
N GLU A 63 -11.80 28.77 -20.10
CA GLU A 63 -11.37 27.92 -18.99
C GLU A 63 -11.12 26.54 -19.60
N ALA A 64 -9.88 26.17 -19.73
CA ALA A 64 -9.48 24.80 -20.02
C ALA A 64 -9.88 23.97 -18.80
N SER A 65 -11.01 23.30 -18.87
CA SER A 65 -11.31 22.16 -18.02
C SER A 65 -10.28 21.08 -18.39
N ALA A 66 -9.27 20.93 -17.57
CA ALA A 66 -8.38 19.79 -17.63
C ALA A 66 -9.17 18.55 -17.16
N ASP A 67 -9.94 17.95 -18.06
CA ASP A 67 -10.35 16.56 -17.94
C ASP A 67 -9.11 15.72 -18.26
N GLY A 68 -8.26 15.55 -17.24
CA GLY A 68 -7.01 14.79 -17.31
C GLY A 68 -7.22 13.30 -17.10
N SER A 69 -8.40 12.77 -17.42
CA SER A 69 -8.61 11.31 -17.45
C SER A 69 -7.80 10.71 -18.59
N SER A 70 -6.60 10.23 -18.28
CA SER A 70 -5.82 9.41 -19.22
C SER A 70 -6.66 8.18 -19.59
N LYS A 71 -6.72 7.85 -20.88
CA LYS A 71 -7.42 6.65 -21.36
C LYS A 71 -6.75 5.41 -20.75
N GLN A 72 -7.53 4.49 -20.17
CA GLN A 72 -7.02 3.18 -19.81
C GLN A 72 -6.54 2.46 -21.07
N LEU A 73 -5.25 2.14 -21.10
CA LEU A 73 -4.63 1.43 -22.21
C LEU A 73 -5.02 -0.04 -22.17
N THR A 74 -5.20 -0.61 -23.36
CA THR A 74 -5.31 -2.05 -23.57
C THR A 74 -4.11 -2.53 -24.38
N GLU A 75 -3.85 -3.83 -24.40
CA GLU A 75 -2.81 -4.40 -25.24
C GLU A 75 -2.94 -3.96 -26.71
N SER A 76 -4.19 -3.90 -27.23
CA SER A 76 -4.46 -3.52 -28.62
C SER A 76 -4.24 -2.03 -28.94
N ASP A 77 -4.09 -1.19 -27.94
CA ASP A 77 -3.74 0.24 -28.13
C ASP A 77 -2.26 0.44 -28.42
N ILE A 78 -1.43 -0.59 -28.20
CA ILE A 78 0.02 -0.50 -28.35
C ILE A 78 0.46 -1.20 -29.65
N THR A 79 1.18 -0.46 -30.47
CA THR A 79 1.75 -1.03 -31.69
C THR A 79 3.01 -1.82 -31.35
N ILE A 80 3.07 -3.10 -31.66
CA ILE A 80 4.21 -3.97 -31.42
C ILE A 80 5.01 -4.15 -32.70
N ASN A 81 6.30 -3.89 -32.61
CA ASN A 81 7.28 -4.05 -33.70
C ASN A 81 8.26 -5.19 -33.44
N ASP A 82 8.44 -5.59 -32.18
CA ASP A 82 9.36 -6.64 -31.77
C ASP A 82 8.73 -7.52 -30.68
N THR A 83 9.23 -8.74 -30.53
CA THR A 83 8.78 -9.69 -29.50
C THR A 83 9.99 -10.35 -28.85
N VAL A 84 10.05 -10.32 -27.52
CA VAL A 84 11.04 -11.00 -26.72
C VAL A 84 10.36 -12.02 -25.82
N GLU A 85 10.72 -13.29 -26.00
CA GLU A 85 10.19 -14.37 -25.19
C GLU A 85 11.30 -14.97 -24.30
N ASN A 86 10.99 -15.23 -23.04
CA ASN A 86 11.88 -15.91 -22.12
C ASN A 86 11.09 -16.92 -21.27
N SER A 87 11.41 -18.20 -21.44
CA SER A 87 10.83 -19.32 -20.68
C SER A 87 11.81 -19.98 -19.72
N ALA A 88 13.03 -19.45 -19.63
CA ALA A 88 14.03 -19.98 -18.71
C ALA A 88 13.77 -19.53 -17.28
N ASP A 89 13.97 -20.42 -16.34
CA ASP A 89 13.87 -20.14 -14.91
C ASP A 89 15.03 -19.26 -14.45
N GLY A 90 14.76 -18.25 -13.60
CA GLY A 90 15.77 -17.36 -13.06
C GLY A 90 16.49 -16.48 -14.09
N GLU A 91 15.86 -16.19 -15.22
CA GLU A 91 16.46 -15.42 -16.33
C GLU A 91 15.57 -14.22 -16.69
N HIS A 92 16.16 -13.22 -17.33
CA HIS A 92 15.46 -12.01 -17.78
C HIS A 92 15.24 -12.02 -19.30
N ALA A 93 14.17 -11.39 -19.77
CA ALA A 93 13.96 -11.14 -21.19
C ALA A 93 14.74 -9.89 -21.65
N ILE A 94 14.75 -8.83 -20.83
CA ILE A 94 15.48 -7.59 -21.11
C ILE A 94 16.26 -7.20 -19.85
N THR A 95 17.54 -6.89 -20.01
CA THR A 95 18.42 -6.47 -18.91
C THR A 95 19.20 -5.21 -19.28
N ALA A 96 19.39 -4.31 -18.28
CA ALA A 96 20.41 -3.27 -18.28
C ALA A 96 21.27 -3.43 -17.02
N ASP A 97 22.50 -3.88 -17.20
CA ASP A 97 23.47 -4.14 -16.13
C ASP A 97 24.61 -3.12 -16.22
N GLY A 98 24.47 -2.00 -15.49
CA GLY A 98 25.44 -0.91 -15.52
C GLY A 98 25.45 -0.08 -16.81
N GLU A 99 24.54 -0.35 -17.74
CA GLU A 99 24.44 0.34 -19.04
C GLU A 99 23.11 1.08 -19.18
N SER A 100 23.04 2.00 -20.14
CA SER A 100 21.78 2.63 -20.53
C SER A 100 21.21 1.93 -21.76
N LYS A 101 19.91 1.58 -21.72
CA LYS A 101 19.20 0.89 -22.79
C LYS A 101 17.82 1.50 -23.01
N THR A 102 17.46 1.76 -24.26
CA THR A 102 16.12 2.20 -24.65
C THR A 102 15.42 1.09 -25.44
N VAL A 103 14.18 0.77 -25.03
CA VAL A 103 13.36 -0.26 -25.69
C VAL A 103 11.94 0.30 -25.86
N SER A 104 11.38 0.10 -27.05
CA SER A 104 10.01 0.56 -27.32
C SER A 104 9.27 -0.37 -28.26
N ASN A 105 7.92 -0.28 -28.23
CA ASN A 105 7.06 -1.01 -29.13
C ASN A 105 7.31 -2.54 -29.14
N THR A 106 7.59 -3.08 -27.95
CA THR A 106 8.01 -4.48 -27.78
C THR A 106 7.03 -5.24 -26.90
N LEU A 107 6.66 -6.45 -27.37
CA LEU A 107 5.99 -7.44 -26.55
C LEU A 107 7.02 -8.28 -25.80
N VAL A 108 6.89 -8.37 -24.48
CA VAL A 108 7.72 -9.22 -23.62
C VAL A 108 6.83 -10.30 -23.01
N ASN A 109 7.16 -11.59 -23.25
CA ASN A 109 6.51 -12.74 -22.63
C ASN A 109 7.52 -13.47 -21.72
N LYS A 110 7.23 -13.55 -20.43
CA LYS A 110 8.05 -14.27 -19.43
C LYS A 110 7.25 -15.36 -18.78
N THR A 111 7.72 -16.62 -18.89
CA THR A 111 7.01 -17.80 -18.36
C THR A 111 7.85 -18.67 -17.42
N GLY A 112 9.17 -18.44 -17.31
CA GLY A 112 10.03 -19.17 -16.38
C GLY A 112 9.71 -18.83 -14.92
N ASP A 113 9.95 -19.79 -14.04
CA ASP A 113 9.71 -19.70 -12.60
C ASP A 113 11.00 -19.41 -11.82
N SER A 114 10.87 -18.90 -10.61
CA SER A 114 11.93 -18.88 -9.59
C SER A 114 11.33 -18.91 -8.19
N SER A 115 12.16 -18.91 -7.16
CA SER A 115 11.74 -18.93 -5.77
C SER A 115 12.87 -18.48 -4.84
N GLY A 116 12.51 -18.04 -3.63
CA GLY A 116 13.45 -17.65 -2.59
C GLY A 116 13.87 -16.19 -2.66
N ASP A 117 14.80 -15.81 -1.79
CA ASP A 117 15.21 -14.42 -1.57
C ASP A 117 15.77 -13.76 -2.83
N GLU A 118 16.50 -14.50 -3.68
CA GLU A 118 17.05 -13.97 -4.93
C GLU A 118 15.94 -13.51 -5.89
N ALA A 119 14.86 -14.26 -5.94
CA ALA A 119 13.71 -13.89 -6.77
C ALA A 119 12.83 -12.79 -6.14
N ASP A 120 12.61 -12.88 -4.81
CA ASP A 120 11.75 -11.92 -4.10
C ASP A 120 12.36 -10.53 -4.03
N PHE A 121 13.68 -10.44 -3.71
CA PHE A 121 14.30 -9.16 -3.34
C PHE A 121 15.35 -8.66 -4.32
N TYR A 122 15.93 -9.54 -5.15
CA TYR A 122 17.03 -9.18 -6.06
C TYR A 122 16.65 -9.31 -7.54
N GLY A 123 15.40 -9.71 -7.82
CA GLY A 123 14.82 -9.67 -9.15
C GLY A 123 15.27 -10.78 -10.10
N GLU A 124 15.84 -11.90 -9.60
CA GLU A 124 16.42 -12.98 -10.40
C GLU A 124 15.52 -13.44 -11.58
N ASN A 125 14.20 -13.41 -11.43
CA ASN A 125 13.26 -13.88 -12.45
C ASN A 125 12.40 -12.76 -13.08
N ALA A 126 12.78 -11.49 -12.90
CA ALA A 126 12.02 -10.38 -13.49
C ALA A 126 12.07 -10.43 -15.03
N ALA A 127 10.95 -10.09 -15.69
CA ALA A 127 10.91 -10.06 -17.15
C ALA A 127 11.82 -8.95 -17.71
N ILE A 128 11.75 -7.76 -17.12
CA ILE A 128 12.58 -6.61 -17.46
C ILE A 128 13.35 -6.18 -16.21
N PHE A 129 14.67 -6.13 -16.27
CA PHE A 129 15.53 -5.93 -15.11
C PHE A 129 16.59 -4.87 -15.34
N ALA A 130 16.73 -3.94 -14.41
CA ALA A 130 17.83 -2.99 -14.37
C ALA A 130 18.60 -3.13 -13.06
N THR A 131 19.94 -3.08 -13.11
CA THR A 131 20.82 -3.23 -11.95
C THR A 131 22.16 -2.52 -12.15
N ASN A 132 22.98 -2.46 -11.10
CA ASN A 132 24.36 -1.93 -11.11
C ASN A 132 24.49 -0.50 -11.66
N GLY A 133 23.52 0.38 -11.36
CA GLY A 133 23.50 1.76 -11.87
C GLY A 133 23.05 1.87 -13.32
N GLY A 134 22.49 0.80 -13.89
CA GLY A 134 21.92 0.79 -15.24
C GLY A 134 20.68 1.66 -15.36
N THR A 135 20.39 2.12 -16.58
CA THR A 135 19.17 2.88 -16.90
C THR A 135 18.39 2.18 -18.00
N LEU A 136 17.09 1.93 -17.75
CA LEU A 136 16.15 1.47 -18.78
C LEU A 136 15.16 2.59 -19.09
N ASP A 137 15.06 2.95 -20.38
CA ASP A 137 14.02 3.82 -20.91
C ASP A 137 13.07 2.99 -21.76
N LEU A 138 11.83 2.78 -21.26
CA LEU A 138 10.83 1.89 -21.83
C LEU A 138 9.59 2.68 -22.26
N SER A 139 9.06 2.43 -23.47
CA SER A 139 7.83 3.05 -23.93
C SER A 139 7.02 2.15 -24.85
N ASN A 140 5.70 2.25 -24.79
CA ASN A 140 4.81 1.44 -25.63
C ASN A 140 5.13 -0.06 -25.52
N MET A 141 5.30 -0.54 -24.31
CA MET A 141 5.58 -1.95 -24.01
C MET A 141 4.30 -2.70 -23.77
N VAL A 142 4.25 -3.96 -24.17
CA VAL A 142 3.31 -4.95 -23.65
C VAL A 142 4.12 -5.99 -22.90
N VAL A 143 3.91 -6.12 -21.57
CA VAL A 143 4.66 -7.06 -20.73
C VAL A 143 3.70 -8.06 -20.13
N LYS A 144 3.92 -9.34 -20.40
CA LYS A 144 3.10 -10.44 -19.86
C LYS A 144 3.98 -11.42 -19.10
N THR A 145 3.59 -11.74 -17.86
CA THR A 145 4.28 -12.74 -17.07
C THR A 145 3.27 -13.71 -16.44
N ASN A 146 3.61 -14.99 -16.41
CA ASN A 146 2.82 -16.01 -15.72
C ASN A 146 3.67 -16.95 -14.83
N GLY A 147 4.99 -16.78 -14.84
CA GLY A 147 5.88 -17.51 -13.95
C GLY A 147 5.79 -17.01 -12.50
N THR A 148 6.11 -17.87 -11.56
CA THR A 148 6.25 -17.53 -10.14
C THR A 148 7.46 -16.62 -9.94
N HIS A 149 7.35 -15.56 -9.14
CA HIS A 149 8.36 -14.52 -8.93
C HIS A 149 8.80 -13.81 -10.24
N ALA A 150 8.00 -13.88 -11.30
CA ALA A 150 8.24 -13.20 -12.56
C ALA A 150 7.66 -11.78 -12.53
N ASN A 151 8.27 -10.88 -11.75
CA ASN A 151 7.90 -9.47 -11.73
C ASN A 151 8.05 -8.87 -13.14
N ALA A 152 7.11 -8.01 -13.57
CA ALA A 152 7.14 -7.49 -14.93
C ALA A 152 8.32 -6.55 -15.17
N VAL A 153 8.51 -5.54 -14.30
CA VAL A 153 9.59 -4.55 -14.41
C VAL A 153 10.24 -4.33 -13.05
N PHE A 154 11.57 -4.44 -13.00
CA PHE A 154 12.30 -4.42 -11.75
C PHE A 154 13.51 -3.47 -11.81
N SER A 155 13.65 -2.59 -10.83
CA SER A 155 14.80 -1.71 -10.60
C SER A 155 15.51 -2.10 -9.30
N TYR A 156 16.75 -2.57 -9.40
CA TYR A 156 17.54 -3.04 -8.26
C TYR A 156 18.82 -2.25 -8.05
N GLY A 157 19.00 -1.74 -6.85
CA GLY A 157 20.25 -1.16 -6.37
C GLY A 157 20.36 0.36 -6.58
N GLU A 158 21.16 0.98 -5.72
CA GLU A 158 21.42 2.43 -5.77
C GLU A 158 21.96 2.87 -7.14
N GLY A 159 21.51 4.03 -7.61
CA GLY A 159 21.89 4.59 -8.91
C GLY A 159 21.20 3.94 -10.10
N THR A 160 20.48 2.83 -9.92
CA THR A 160 19.70 2.17 -10.98
C THR A 160 18.39 2.90 -11.22
N THR A 161 18.02 3.11 -12.49
CA THR A 161 16.80 3.82 -12.86
C THR A 161 16.05 3.09 -13.95
N VAL A 162 14.74 2.94 -13.78
CA VAL A 162 13.82 2.53 -14.84
C VAL A 162 12.81 3.63 -15.07
N ASN A 163 12.70 4.07 -16.32
CA ASN A 163 11.66 4.96 -16.81
C ASN A 163 10.75 4.16 -17.73
N ILE A 164 9.44 4.12 -17.46
CA ILE A 164 8.47 3.40 -18.29
C ILE A 164 7.24 4.24 -18.54
N SER A 165 6.78 4.31 -19.80
CA SER A 165 5.57 5.06 -20.15
C SER A 165 4.70 4.33 -21.18
N ASP A 166 3.43 4.75 -21.20
CA ASP A 166 2.45 4.39 -22.24
C ASP A 166 2.40 2.87 -22.52
N SER A 167 2.34 2.07 -21.47
CA SER A 167 2.57 0.63 -21.54
C SER A 167 1.47 -0.17 -20.86
N TYR A 168 1.27 -1.41 -21.33
CA TYR A 168 0.34 -2.39 -20.75
C TYR A 168 1.11 -3.53 -20.11
N ILE A 169 0.78 -3.85 -18.86
CA ILE A 169 1.42 -4.90 -18.07
C ILE A 169 0.36 -5.85 -17.52
N GLU A 170 0.57 -7.15 -17.68
CA GLU A 170 -0.28 -8.20 -17.13
C GLU A 170 0.58 -9.28 -16.45
N THR A 171 0.34 -9.53 -15.16
CA THR A 171 1.02 -10.60 -14.42
C THR A 171 0.00 -11.54 -13.80
N SER A 172 0.24 -12.85 -13.88
CA SER A 172 -0.66 -13.87 -13.32
C SER A 172 0.03 -14.87 -12.38
N GLY A 173 1.36 -14.91 -12.36
CA GLY A 173 2.12 -15.72 -11.42
C GLY A 173 2.04 -15.21 -9.97
N ASN A 174 2.24 -16.11 -9.01
CA ASN A 174 2.36 -15.70 -7.61
C ASN A 174 3.67 -14.97 -7.38
N CYS A 175 3.69 -14.03 -6.42
CA CYS A 175 4.85 -13.18 -6.12
C CYS A 175 5.37 -12.41 -7.34
N SER A 176 4.50 -12.10 -8.30
CA SER A 176 4.82 -11.50 -9.60
C SER A 176 4.13 -10.16 -9.74
N GLY A 177 4.74 -9.12 -9.21
CA GLY A 177 4.21 -7.76 -9.26
C GLY A 177 4.36 -7.07 -10.62
N GLY A 178 3.73 -5.92 -10.78
CA GLY A 178 3.86 -5.07 -11.95
C GLY A 178 5.19 -4.32 -11.96
N LEU A 179 5.29 -3.28 -11.13
CA LEU A 179 6.52 -2.50 -10.90
C LEU A 179 7.15 -2.93 -9.58
N MET A 180 8.43 -3.19 -9.59
CA MET A 180 9.18 -3.58 -8.41
C MET A 180 10.47 -2.77 -8.26
N THR A 181 10.75 -2.31 -7.03
CA THR A 181 11.96 -1.54 -6.70
C THR A 181 12.54 -2.03 -5.39
N THR A 182 13.81 -2.37 -5.35
CA THR A 182 14.53 -2.78 -4.14
C THR A 182 15.96 -2.26 -4.12
N GLY A 183 16.60 -2.34 -2.94
CA GLY A 183 18.02 -1.99 -2.81
C GLY A 183 18.37 -0.53 -3.14
N GLY A 184 17.42 0.40 -3.04
CA GLY A 184 17.64 1.81 -3.35
C GLY A 184 17.45 2.21 -4.81
N GLY A 185 16.87 1.32 -5.65
CA GLY A 185 16.57 1.63 -7.05
C GLY A 185 15.54 2.73 -7.24
N THR A 186 15.42 3.24 -8.45
CA THR A 186 14.42 4.26 -8.84
C THR A 186 13.54 3.74 -9.97
N MET A 187 12.21 3.92 -9.82
CA MET A 187 11.20 3.61 -10.82
C MET A 187 10.38 4.86 -11.13
N ASN A 188 10.37 5.29 -12.36
CA ASN A 188 9.50 6.37 -12.84
C ASN A 188 8.53 5.80 -13.88
N ALA A 189 7.24 5.90 -13.62
CA ALA A 189 6.19 5.32 -14.44
C ALA A 189 5.16 6.38 -14.85
N ALA A 190 4.73 6.36 -16.10
CA ALA A 190 3.72 7.28 -16.59
C ALA A 190 2.70 6.58 -17.50
N ASN A 191 1.41 6.84 -17.27
CA ASN A 191 0.32 6.38 -18.13
C ASN A 191 0.37 4.87 -18.42
N LEU A 192 0.43 4.05 -17.37
CA LEU A 192 0.44 2.59 -17.48
C LEU A 192 -0.96 2.01 -17.25
N THR A 193 -1.22 0.85 -17.85
CA THR A 193 -2.25 -0.06 -17.38
C THR A 193 -1.58 -1.31 -16.84
N ILE A 194 -1.78 -1.59 -15.55
CA ILE A 194 -1.21 -2.78 -14.89
C ILE A 194 -2.33 -3.63 -14.30
N ASN A 195 -2.34 -4.92 -14.65
CA ASN A 195 -3.25 -5.91 -14.09
C ASN A 195 -2.44 -7.05 -13.46
N THR A 196 -2.60 -7.28 -12.15
CA THR A 196 -2.01 -8.43 -11.47
C THR A 196 -3.08 -9.34 -10.90
N SER A 197 -2.95 -10.64 -11.09
CA SER A 197 -3.93 -11.63 -10.60
C SER A 197 -3.33 -12.70 -9.69
N GLY A 198 -2.01 -12.81 -9.62
CA GLY A 198 -1.32 -13.73 -8.72
C GLY A 198 -1.44 -13.33 -7.25
N ASN A 199 -1.26 -14.28 -6.34
CA ASN A 199 -1.17 -13.99 -4.91
C ASN A 199 0.16 -13.31 -4.58
N SER A 200 0.18 -12.41 -3.60
CA SER A 200 1.37 -11.63 -3.19
C SER A 200 1.98 -10.83 -4.36
N SER A 201 1.13 -10.31 -5.26
CA SER A 201 1.51 -9.68 -6.53
C SER A 201 0.94 -8.27 -6.61
N ALA A 202 1.55 -7.33 -5.89
CA ALA A 202 1.14 -5.92 -5.92
C ALA A 202 1.43 -5.29 -7.30
N ALA A 203 0.61 -4.32 -7.72
CA ALA A 203 0.83 -3.62 -8.98
C ALA A 203 2.04 -2.66 -8.90
N ILE A 204 2.21 -2.00 -7.77
CA ILE A 204 3.33 -1.11 -7.45
C ILE A 204 3.93 -1.62 -6.14
N ARG A 205 5.16 -2.10 -6.20
CA ARG A 205 5.81 -2.76 -5.06
C ARG A 205 7.22 -2.25 -4.84
N SER A 206 7.59 -2.17 -3.59
CA SER A 206 8.98 -2.15 -3.15
C SER A 206 9.18 -3.17 -2.04
N ASP A 207 10.42 -3.60 -1.86
CA ASP A 207 10.78 -4.52 -0.80
C ASP A 207 12.18 -4.18 -0.27
N ARG A 208 12.84 -5.13 0.35
CA ARG A 208 14.11 -5.03 1.08
C ARG A 208 15.09 -4.00 0.49
N GLY A 209 15.49 -3.02 1.30
CA GLY A 209 16.38 -1.93 0.89
C GLY A 209 15.68 -0.74 0.23
N GLY A 210 14.36 -0.80 0.03
CA GLY A 210 13.56 0.33 -0.43
C GLY A 210 13.97 0.90 -1.79
N GLY A 211 13.76 2.21 -1.93
CA GLY A 211 14.06 2.99 -3.13
C GLY A 211 13.09 4.13 -3.33
N THR A 212 12.90 4.56 -4.57
CA THR A 212 11.96 5.62 -4.94
C THR A 212 11.08 5.17 -6.09
N VAL A 213 9.76 5.31 -5.95
CA VAL A 213 8.80 5.01 -7.01
C VAL A 213 7.92 6.23 -7.26
N ASN A 214 7.95 6.73 -8.48
CA ASN A 214 7.14 7.86 -8.93
C ASN A 214 6.19 7.37 -10.04
N VAL A 215 4.89 7.52 -9.82
CA VAL A 215 3.85 7.12 -10.78
C VAL A 215 2.99 8.32 -11.13
N ASN A 216 2.78 8.56 -12.41
CA ASN A 216 1.92 9.63 -12.90
C ASN A 216 0.90 9.11 -13.92
N GLY A 217 -0.37 9.18 -13.59
CA GLY A 217 -1.46 8.69 -14.41
C GLY A 217 -1.56 7.16 -14.48
N GLY A 218 -2.55 6.67 -15.20
CA GLY A 218 -2.73 5.25 -15.49
C GLY A 218 -3.71 4.52 -14.57
N TYR A 219 -3.84 3.22 -14.81
CA TYR A 219 -4.81 2.31 -14.18
C TYR A 219 -4.09 1.08 -13.63
N TYR A 220 -4.28 0.79 -12.38
CA TYR A 220 -3.58 -0.26 -11.65
C TYR A 220 -4.59 -1.14 -10.93
N THR A 221 -4.69 -2.41 -11.32
CA THR A 221 -5.68 -3.34 -10.78
C THR A 221 -4.99 -4.57 -10.22
N THR A 222 -5.39 -4.97 -9.01
CA THR A 222 -4.97 -6.23 -8.39
C THR A 222 -6.17 -7.07 -8.00
N SER A 223 -6.09 -8.40 -8.18
CA SER A 223 -7.15 -9.34 -7.84
C SER A 223 -6.69 -10.56 -7.02
N GLY A 224 -5.40 -10.66 -6.74
CA GLY A 224 -4.83 -11.76 -5.96
C GLY A 224 -4.97 -11.58 -4.45
N LYS A 225 -4.95 -12.69 -3.72
CA LYS A 225 -4.89 -12.70 -2.25
C LYS A 225 -3.55 -12.10 -1.79
N GLY A 226 -3.60 -11.17 -0.83
CA GLY A 226 -2.40 -10.50 -0.32
C GLY A 226 -1.69 -9.64 -1.37
N SER A 227 -2.43 -9.14 -2.36
CA SER A 227 -1.93 -8.33 -3.46
C SER A 227 -2.53 -6.92 -3.37
N PRO A 228 -2.02 -6.05 -2.48
CA PRO A 228 -2.45 -4.66 -2.46
C PRO A 228 -2.09 -3.99 -3.79
N VAL A 229 -2.74 -2.86 -4.11
CA VAL A 229 -2.29 -2.11 -5.29
C VAL A 229 -0.90 -1.55 -5.07
N ILE A 230 -0.68 -0.98 -3.87
CA ILE A 230 0.64 -0.47 -3.43
C ILE A 230 1.10 -1.25 -2.20
N TYR A 231 2.30 -1.83 -2.27
CA TYR A 231 3.04 -2.35 -1.11
C TYR A 231 4.36 -1.60 -0.99
N SER A 232 4.51 -0.81 0.06
CA SER A 232 5.63 0.11 0.22
C SER A 232 6.54 -0.25 1.37
N THR A 233 7.82 -0.50 1.03
CA THR A 233 8.99 -0.39 1.90
C THR A 233 9.97 0.67 1.35
N ALA A 234 9.46 1.68 0.65
CA ALA A 234 10.18 2.75 -0.04
C ALA A 234 9.42 4.08 0.10
N ASP A 235 9.91 5.11 -0.60
CA ASP A 235 9.15 6.33 -0.83
C ASP A 235 8.39 6.21 -2.15
N ILE A 236 7.06 6.04 -2.07
CA ILE A 236 6.19 5.88 -3.23
C ILE A 236 5.28 7.09 -3.37
N THR A 237 5.33 7.74 -4.53
CA THR A 237 4.41 8.82 -4.90
C THR A 237 3.59 8.43 -6.13
N VAL A 238 2.27 8.53 -6.03
CA VAL A 238 1.33 8.29 -7.12
C VAL A 238 0.48 9.53 -7.33
N SER A 239 0.37 9.99 -8.57
CA SER A 239 -0.41 11.16 -8.95
C SER A 239 -1.35 10.85 -10.11
N ASP A 240 -2.55 11.43 -10.10
CA ASP A 240 -3.53 11.42 -11.20
C ASP A 240 -3.86 10.02 -11.75
N ALA A 241 -3.96 9.01 -10.88
CA ALA A 241 -4.11 7.61 -11.24
C ALA A 241 -5.38 6.98 -10.65
N THR A 242 -5.82 5.87 -11.26
CA THR A 242 -6.90 5.00 -10.75
C THR A 242 -6.31 3.69 -10.25
N LEU A 243 -6.54 3.39 -8.97
CA LEU A 243 -6.04 2.23 -8.26
C LEU A 243 -7.20 1.36 -7.80
N THR A 244 -7.19 0.06 -8.10
CA THR A 244 -8.27 -0.86 -7.71
C THR A 244 -7.70 -2.16 -7.17
N SER A 245 -8.05 -2.50 -5.93
CA SER A 245 -7.87 -3.85 -5.39
C SER A 245 -9.23 -4.52 -5.19
N THR A 246 -9.39 -5.73 -5.70
CA THR A 246 -10.64 -6.49 -5.62
C THR A 246 -10.60 -7.63 -4.61
N ALA A 247 -9.47 -7.84 -3.94
CA ALA A 247 -9.30 -8.94 -2.99
C ALA A 247 -8.42 -8.61 -1.78
N SER A 248 -7.70 -7.48 -1.82
CA SER A 248 -6.72 -7.12 -0.80
C SER A 248 -6.81 -5.63 -0.45
N GLN A 249 -5.87 -5.13 0.35
CA GLN A 249 -5.74 -3.71 0.64
C GLN A 249 -5.52 -2.88 -0.64
N GLY A 250 -5.89 -1.60 -0.60
CA GLY A 250 -5.44 -0.63 -1.59
C GLY A 250 -3.96 -0.30 -1.39
N VAL A 251 -3.58 -0.01 -0.14
CA VAL A 251 -2.22 0.39 0.24
C VAL A 251 -1.76 -0.34 1.49
N VAL A 252 -0.50 -0.79 1.47
CA VAL A 252 0.25 -1.23 2.65
C VAL A 252 1.53 -0.40 2.75
N VAL A 253 1.77 0.21 3.92
CA VAL A 253 3.02 0.91 4.26
C VAL A 253 3.71 0.15 5.38
N GLU A 254 4.92 -0.31 5.14
CA GLU A 254 5.69 -1.06 6.12
C GLU A 254 6.96 -0.31 6.55
N GLY A 255 7.19 -0.25 7.86
CA GLY A 255 8.37 0.40 8.44
C GLY A 255 8.37 1.92 8.28
N LYS A 256 9.55 2.54 8.27
CA LYS A 256 9.74 4.00 8.18
C LYS A 256 9.55 4.58 6.78
N ASN A 257 8.70 3.98 5.98
CA ASN A 257 8.52 4.30 4.59
C ASN A 257 7.26 5.17 4.36
N SER A 258 7.09 5.63 3.13
CA SER A 258 6.01 6.57 2.83
C SER A 258 5.21 6.19 1.59
N VAL A 259 3.92 6.57 1.60
CA VAL A 259 3.08 6.62 0.40
C VAL A 259 2.40 7.99 0.33
N THR A 260 2.54 8.65 -0.81
CA THR A 260 1.84 9.89 -1.12
C THR A 260 0.94 9.70 -2.35
N LEU A 261 -0.34 9.99 -2.18
CA LEU A 261 -1.36 9.96 -3.23
C LEU A 261 -1.82 11.39 -3.54
N ASN A 262 -1.66 11.85 -4.78
CA ASN A 262 -2.11 13.17 -5.22
C ASN A 262 -3.18 13.00 -6.30
N ASN A 263 -4.42 13.44 -6.02
CA ASN A 263 -5.54 13.34 -6.95
C ASN A 263 -5.73 11.91 -7.50
N VAL A 264 -5.72 10.91 -6.61
CA VAL A 264 -5.82 9.49 -6.95
C VAL A 264 -7.20 8.96 -6.59
N ASP A 265 -7.79 8.16 -7.49
CA ASP A 265 -8.99 7.40 -7.22
C ASP A 265 -8.61 5.97 -6.79
N LEU A 266 -8.71 5.70 -5.49
CA LEU A 266 -8.39 4.40 -4.89
C LEU A 266 -9.66 3.68 -4.47
N THR A 267 -9.87 2.45 -4.98
CA THR A 267 -10.90 1.53 -4.49
C THR A 267 -10.24 0.28 -3.92
N ALA A 268 -10.60 -0.08 -2.69
CA ALA A 268 -10.14 -1.28 -2.01
C ALA A 268 -11.32 -2.15 -1.54
N ASP A 269 -11.35 -3.40 -2.00
CA ASP A 269 -12.24 -4.45 -1.52
C ASP A 269 -11.41 -5.58 -0.89
N ASN A 270 -10.97 -5.35 0.34
CA ASN A 270 -10.13 -6.27 1.07
C ASN A 270 -10.97 -7.39 1.70
N ASN A 271 -11.16 -8.48 0.99
CA ASN A 271 -12.01 -9.61 1.40
C ASN A 271 -11.25 -10.93 1.58
N THR A 272 -9.93 -10.92 1.44
CA THR A 272 -9.05 -12.07 1.69
C THR A 272 -7.94 -11.72 2.68
N LYS A 273 -7.57 -12.67 3.54
CA LYS A 273 -6.45 -12.51 4.48
C LYS A 273 -5.25 -13.31 4.01
N ASN A 274 -4.12 -12.66 3.83
CA ASN A 274 -2.88 -13.31 3.41
C ASN A 274 -2.17 -14.03 4.56
N SER A 275 -2.47 -13.67 5.81
CA SER A 275 -1.82 -14.19 7.00
C SER A 275 -2.79 -14.32 8.16
N ASP A 276 -2.59 -15.29 9.03
CA ASP A 276 -3.32 -15.43 10.29
C ASP A 276 -3.02 -14.29 11.27
N LYS A 277 -1.96 -13.52 11.03
CA LYS A 277 -1.63 -12.30 11.78
C LYS A 277 -2.57 -11.15 11.47
N SER A 278 -3.26 -11.17 10.32
CA SER A 278 -4.21 -10.16 9.90
C SER A 278 -5.54 -10.35 10.64
N SER A 279 -5.80 -9.51 11.64
CA SER A 279 -7.01 -9.59 12.45
C SER A 279 -8.22 -8.92 11.78
N TYR A 280 -7.98 -7.88 11.01
CA TYR A 280 -9.00 -7.01 10.43
C TYR A 280 -8.88 -6.97 8.91
N TYR A 281 -9.95 -6.56 8.22
CA TYR A 281 -9.93 -6.10 6.84
C TYR A 281 -9.82 -4.57 6.85
N GLN A 282 -9.11 -4.00 5.88
CA GLN A 282 -8.89 -2.56 5.81
C GLN A 282 -8.50 -2.11 4.39
N ALA A 283 -8.78 -0.85 4.05
CA ALA A 283 -8.34 -0.27 2.78
C ALA A 283 -6.86 0.10 2.81
N VAL A 284 -6.41 0.74 3.90
CA VAL A 284 -5.01 1.15 4.10
C VAL A 284 -4.48 0.50 5.37
N MET A 285 -3.39 -0.22 5.25
CA MET A 285 -2.66 -0.82 6.37
C MET A 285 -1.31 -0.14 6.54
N ILE A 286 -0.99 0.24 7.76
CA ILE A 286 0.31 0.82 8.12
C ILE A 286 0.86 0.01 9.29
N ASN A 287 1.98 -0.68 9.07
CA ASN A 287 2.51 -1.60 10.07
C ASN A 287 4.02 -1.72 10.04
N GLN A 288 4.57 -2.29 11.09
CA GLN A 288 5.91 -2.84 11.09
C GLN A 288 5.80 -4.35 11.22
N SER A 289 6.23 -5.07 10.18
CA SER A 289 6.33 -6.53 10.25
C SER A 289 7.55 -6.95 11.09
N MET A 290 7.65 -8.23 11.35
CA MET A 290 8.80 -8.80 12.08
C MET A 290 9.80 -9.49 11.13
N SER A 291 9.65 -9.29 9.81
CA SER A 291 10.55 -9.85 8.79
C SER A 291 11.93 -9.19 8.80
N GLY A 292 11.98 -7.90 9.18
CA GLY A 292 13.17 -7.06 9.09
C GLY A 292 13.44 -6.52 7.67
N ASP A 293 12.53 -6.74 6.72
CA ASP A 293 12.67 -6.26 5.34
C ASP A 293 12.56 -4.74 5.25
N ALA A 294 11.77 -4.12 6.13
CA ALA A 294 11.71 -2.68 6.30
C ALA A 294 12.39 -2.22 7.59
N ALA A 295 13.15 -1.13 7.53
CA ALA A 295 13.70 -0.48 8.71
C ALA A 295 12.56 0.08 9.59
N GLN A 296 12.72 -0.02 10.92
CA GLN A 296 11.79 0.58 11.87
C GLN A 296 11.98 2.09 11.95
N GLY A 297 10.90 2.79 12.12
CA GLY A 297 10.86 4.22 12.30
C GLY A 297 9.45 4.74 12.09
N LYS A 298 9.34 6.06 11.93
CA LYS A 298 8.05 6.69 11.69
C LYS A 298 7.67 6.60 10.21
N SER A 299 6.55 5.97 9.92
CA SER A 299 5.97 5.91 8.57
C SER A 299 5.11 7.13 8.26
N SER A 300 4.72 7.28 7.00
CA SER A 300 3.71 8.25 6.62
C SER A 300 2.80 7.77 5.48
N PHE A 301 1.54 8.17 5.57
CA PHE A 301 0.57 8.09 4.48
C PHE A 301 0.00 9.48 4.24
N THR A 302 0.07 9.96 3.02
CA THR A 302 -0.47 11.28 2.64
C THR A 302 -1.44 11.14 1.47
N MET A 303 -2.61 11.76 1.57
CA MET A 303 -3.57 11.83 0.47
C MET A 303 -4.06 13.26 0.27
N ASN A 304 -3.77 13.81 -0.91
CA ASN A 304 -4.14 15.15 -1.31
C ASN A 304 -5.16 15.09 -2.45
N GLY A 305 -6.42 15.43 -2.17
CA GLY A 305 -7.52 15.30 -3.12
C GLY A 305 -7.81 13.84 -3.52
N GLY A 306 -8.55 13.64 -4.61
CA GLY A 306 -8.96 12.34 -5.10
C GLY A 306 -10.00 11.64 -4.23
N THR A 307 -10.22 10.35 -4.47
CA THR A 307 -11.22 9.53 -3.77
C THR A 307 -10.60 8.27 -3.21
N LEU A 308 -10.91 7.93 -1.94
CA LEU A 308 -10.65 6.61 -1.37
C LEU A 308 -11.99 5.94 -1.07
N THR A 309 -12.27 4.83 -1.74
CA THR A 309 -13.46 4.00 -1.49
C THR A 309 -13.05 2.71 -0.78
N ASN A 310 -13.42 2.58 0.49
CA ASN A 310 -13.30 1.36 1.28
C ASN A 310 -14.55 0.52 1.12
N LYS A 311 -14.44 -0.69 0.61
CA LYS A 311 -15.57 -1.60 0.40
C LYS A 311 -15.79 -2.55 1.57
N ASN A 312 -14.76 -2.82 2.40
CA ASN A 312 -14.82 -3.82 3.45
C ASN A 312 -13.84 -3.53 4.58
N GLY A 313 -14.30 -3.68 5.83
CA GLY A 313 -13.52 -3.44 7.03
C GLY A 313 -13.22 -1.97 7.33
N ASP A 314 -12.11 -1.72 7.98
CA ASP A 314 -11.66 -0.39 8.40
C ASP A 314 -11.13 0.44 7.21
N VAL A 315 -11.20 1.77 7.27
CA VAL A 315 -10.50 2.60 6.25
C VAL A 315 -9.00 2.54 6.50
N PHE A 316 -8.57 2.84 7.73
CA PHE A 316 -7.16 2.79 8.15
C PHE A 316 -6.98 1.80 9.29
N PHE A 317 -5.96 0.97 9.20
CA PHE A 317 -5.50 0.11 10.28
C PHE A 317 -4.02 0.34 10.54
N VAL A 318 -3.67 0.65 11.80
CA VAL A 318 -2.28 0.92 12.22
C VAL A 318 -1.89 -0.06 13.32
N ASN A 319 -0.77 -0.76 13.13
CA ASN A 319 -0.28 -1.78 14.06
C ASN A 319 1.25 -1.76 14.16
N ASN A 320 1.77 -1.85 15.38
CA ASN A 320 3.19 -2.03 15.67
C ASN A 320 4.12 -0.96 15.06
N THR A 321 3.63 0.26 14.86
CA THR A 321 4.42 1.35 14.25
C THR A 321 3.95 2.72 14.72
N ALA A 322 4.83 3.72 14.57
CA ALA A 322 4.47 5.14 14.64
C ALA A 322 4.23 5.68 13.23
N THR A 323 3.19 6.48 13.05
CA THR A 323 2.83 6.99 11.71
C THR A 323 2.19 8.37 11.73
N ASP A 324 2.43 9.13 10.65
CA ASP A 324 1.63 10.30 10.29
C ASP A 324 0.66 9.93 9.16
N ILE A 325 -0.63 10.15 9.37
CA ILE A 325 -1.66 10.09 8.34
C ILE A 325 -2.06 11.53 8.03
N ASN A 326 -1.82 11.98 6.81
CA ASN A 326 -2.11 13.34 6.37
C ASN A 326 -3.19 13.31 5.29
N LEU A 327 -4.35 13.90 5.57
CA LEU A 327 -5.47 13.94 4.65
C LEU A 327 -5.82 15.40 4.34
N SER A 328 -5.87 15.74 3.06
CA SER A 328 -6.18 17.10 2.61
C SER A 328 -7.17 17.08 1.45
N GLY A 329 -8.41 17.44 1.71
CA GLY A 329 -9.46 17.57 0.70
C GLY A 329 -9.78 16.26 -0.06
N ALA A 330 -9.43 15.11 0.48
CA ALA A 330 -9.72 13.82 -0.10
C ALA A 330 -11.17 13.41 0.17
N GLN A 331 -11.86 12.82 -0.81
CA GLN A 331 -13.17 12.24 -0.63
C GLN A 331 -13.05 10.80 -0.14
N ILE A 332 -13.39 10.54 1.13
CA ILE A 332 -13.33 9.18 1.68
C ILE A 332 -14.73 8.60 1.78
N LYS A 333 -14.96 7.48 1.08
CA LYS A 333 -16.21 6.72 1.09
C LYS A 333 -15.99 5.44 1.88
N ASN A 334 -16.52 5.39 3.10
CA ASN A 334 -16.44 4.22 3.95
C ASN A 334 -17.71 3.36 3.76
N GLU A 335 -17.63 2.37 2.88
CA GLU A 335 -18.70 1.40 2.62
C GLU A 335 -18.48 0.08 3.40
N GLY A 336 -17.46 0.05 4.30
CA GLY A 336 -17.11 -1.08 5.13
C GLY A 336 -17.95 -1.19 6.41
N ASP A 337 -17.30 -1.44 7.54
CA ASP A 337 -17.94 -1.66 8.83
C ASP A 337 -18.13 -0.38 9.68
N GLY A 338 -17.90 0.79 9.12
CA GLY A 338 -18.09 2.08 9.78
C GLY A 338 -16.86 2.57 10.57
N ILE A 339 -15.79 1.81 10.66
CA ILE A 339 -14.56 2.24 11.33
C ILE A 339 -13.70 3.05 10.35
N PHE A 340 -13.42 4.31 10.72
CA PHE A 340 -12.51 5.16 9.97
C PHE A 340 -11.04 4.84 10.28
N LEU A 341 -10.70 4.71 11.56
CA LEU A 341 -9.34 4.41 12.02
C LEU A 341 -9.36 3.37 13.14
N ARG A 342 -8.58 2.34 12.99
CA ARG A 342 -8.23 1.44 14.07
C ARG A 342 -6.73 1.48 14.34
N ALA A 343 -6.34 1.92 15.54
CA ALA A 343 -4.99 1.78 16.07
C ALA A 343 -5.01 0.68 17.12
N ALA A 344 -4.45 -0.48 16.81
CA ALA A 344 -4.58 -1.64 17.68
C ALA A 344 -3.46 -2.66 17.52
N ALA A 345 -3.22 -3.43 18.59
CA ALA A 345 -2.42 -4.62 18.54
C ALA A 345 -3.02 -5.68 17.59
N ALA A 346 -2.15 -6.38 16.86
CA ALA A 346 -2.50 -7.52 16.02
C ALA A 346 -1.38 -8.58 16.07
N GLY A 347 -1.33 -9.48 15.10
CA GLY A 347 -0.37 -10.58 15.12
C GLY A 347 1.09 -10.20 14.82
N TRP A 348 1.39 -8.92 14.55
CA TRP A 348 2.75 -8.41 14.38
C TRP A 348 3.23 -7.67 15.63
N GLY A 349 4.53 -7.73 15.87
CA GLY A 349 5.17 -7.09 17.03
C GLY A 349 5.11 -7.93 18.30
N THR A 350 5.58 -7.34 19.41
CA THR A 350 5.59 -7.96 20.73
C THR A 350 4.30 -7.66 21.45
N GLU A 351 3.57 -8.68 21.89
CA GLU A 351 2.33 -8.53 22.63
C GLU A 351 2.48 -7.53 23.79
N GLY A 352 1.53 -6.62 23.90
CA GLY A 352 1.50 -5.57 24.92
C GLY A 352 2.28 -4.29 24.57
N SER A 353 3.05 -4.26 23.46
CA SER A 353 3.75 -3.08 22.95
C SER A 353 3.61 -2.88 21.43
N ASN A 354 2.75 -3.66 20.80
CA ASN A 354 2.56 -3.69 19.36
C ASN A 354 1.34 -2.89 18.88
N GLY A 355 0.98 -1.85 19.59
CA GLY A 355 -0.07 -0.91 19.20
C GLY A 355 0.34 0.03 18.07
N GLY A 356 -0.61 0.78 17.54
CA GLY A 356 -0.39 1.89 16.62
C GLY A 356 -0.16 3.21 17.36
N GLN A 357 0.85 3.97 16.97
CA GLN A 357 1.16 5.31 17.48
C GLN A 357 0.82 6.32 16.38
N VAL A 358 -0.37 6.91 16.40
CA VAL A 358 -0.92 7.62 15.25
C VAL A 358 -0.97 9.13 15.46
N THR A 359 -0.49 9.89 14.48
CA THR A 359 -0.84 11.31 14.30
C THR A 359 -1.71 11.42 13.04
N LEU A 360 -2.99 11.77 13.19
CA LEU A 360 -3.91 12.02 12.07
C LEU A 360 -4.12 13.51 11.90
N ASN A 361 -3.60 14.05 10.80
CA ASN A 361 -3.79 15.43 10.39
C ASN A 361 -4.87 15.52 9.31
N ALA A 362 -5.98 16.17 9.61
CA ALA A 362 -7.08 16.44 8.68
C ALA A 362 -7.10 17.94 8.35
N THR A 363 -6.89 18.29 7.09
CA THR A 363 -6.88 19.69 6.61
C THR A 363 -7.95 19.87 5.54
N ASN A 364 -8.95 20.72 5.78
CA ASN A 364 -10.11 20.87 4.88
C ASN A 364 -10.67 19.48 4.50
N GLN A 365 -10.86 18.61 5.50
CA GLN A 365 -11.15 17.20 5.33
C GLN A 365 -12.46 16.81 6.02
N VAL A 366 -13.28 16.02 5.34
CA VAL A 366 -14.44 15.35 5.94
C VAL A 366 -14.02 13.95 6.39
N ILE A 367 -14.25 13.66 7.66
CA ILE A 367 -14.07 12.34 8.26
C ILE A 367 -15.42 11.83 8.73
N ASP A 368 -15.81 10.66 8.25
CA ASP A 368 -17.04 9.97 8.63
C ASP A 368 -16.73 8.51 9.03
N GLY A 369 -17.12 8.14 10.24
CA GLY A 369 -16.88 6.82 10.84
C GLY A 369 -16.12 6.89 12.15
N ASP A 370 -16.22 5.81 12.92
CA ASP A 370 -15.70 5.72 14.28
C ASP A 370 -14.18 5.51 14.32
N MET A 371 -13.56 5.86 15.45
CA MET A 371 -12.15 5.61 15.70
C MET A 371 -12.00 4.68 16.92
N VAL A 372 -11.19 3.65 16.77
CA VAL A 372 -10.90 2.66 17.81
C VAL A 372 -9.39 2.69 18.10
N VAL A 373 -9.07 2.97 19.35
CA VAL A 373 -7.68 3.03 19.84
C VAL A 373 -7.58 2.12 21.05
N ASP A 374 -6.88 1.00 20.92
CA ASP A 374 -6.76 0.04 22.02
C ASP A 374 -5.78 0.51 23.11
N LYS A 375 -5.74 -0.21 24.23
CA LYS A 375 -4.98 0.15 25.44
C LYS A 375 -3.46 0.26 25.26
N VAL A 376 -2.91 -0.24 24.16
CA VAL A 376 -1.46 -0.21 23.85
C VAL A 376 -1.14 0.71 22.67
N SER A 377 -2.15 1.44 22.21
CA SER A 377 -2.05 2.39 21.10
C SER A 377 -2.33 3.81 21.55
N ASN A 378 -1.97 4.79 20.73
CA ASN A 378 -2.37 6.18 20.92
C ASN A 378 -2.78 6.86 19.61
N LEU A 379 -3.50 7.98 19.76
CA LEU A 379 -3.94 8.81 18.66
C LEU A 379 -3.82 10.29 19.03
N ASN A 380 -3.17 11.08 18.19
CA ASN A 380 -3.32 12.53 18.14
C ASN A 380 -4.12 12.89 16.89
N LEU A 381 -5.33 13.37 17.06
CA LEU A 381 -6.22 13.81 15.97
C LEU A 381 -6.22 15.35 15.90
N TYR A 382 -5.87 15.87 14.74
CA TYR A 382 -5.88 17.31 14.46
C TYR A 382 -6.90 17.61 13.35
N LEU A 383 -7.94 18.37 13.69
CA LEU A 383 -8.94 18.87 12.74
C LEU A 383 -8.65 20.32 12.41
N LYS A 384 -8.18 20.60 11.20
CA LYS A 384 -7.66 21.89 10.75
C LYS A 384 -8.43 22.45 9.56
N SER A 385 -8.44 23.78 9.43
CA SER A 385 -8.89 24.47 8.21
C SER A 385 -10.32 24.10 7.79
N GLY A 386 -11.27 24.05 8.73
CA GLY A 386 -12.67 23.74 8.47
C GLY A 386 -12.97 22.24 8.31
N SER A 387 -12.08 21.37 8.79
CA SER A 387 -12.33 19.93 8.79
C SER A 387 -13.51 19.54 9.67
N THR A 388 -14.23 18.50 9.27
CA THR A 388 -15.35 17.96 10.04
C THR A 388 -15.11 16.49 10.35
N PHE A 389 -15.41 16.11 11.58
CA PHE A 389 -15.43 14.73 12.02
C PHE A 389 -16.83 14.35 12.50
N THR A 390 -17.40 13.28 11.94
CA THR A 390 -18.65 12.67 12.39
C THR A 390 -18.36 11.23 12.77
N GLY A 391 -18.41 10.94 14.07
CA GLY A 391 -18.04 9.61 14.58
C GLY A 391 -17.85 9.61 16.10
N ALA A 392 -17.74 8.41 16.65
CA ALA A 392 -17.37 8.18 18.04
C ALA A 392 -15.88 7.78 18.16
N ILE A 393 -15.30 8.06 19.32
CA ILE A 393 -13.96 7.59 19.66
C ILE A 393 -14.05 6.67 20.85
N ASN A 394 -13.59 5.40 20.71
CA ASN A 394 -13.59 4.41 21.78
C ASN A 394 -14.96 4.24 22.45
N SER A 395 -16.03 4.08 21.66
CA SER A 395 -17.42 4.06 22.14
C SER A 395 -17.73 2.93 23.14
N ASP A 396 -16.91 1.90 23.18
CA ASP A 396 -16.96 0.80 24.16
C ASP A 396 -16.28 1.12 25.50
N GLY A 397 -15.73 2.34 25.66
CA GLY A 397 -14.99 2.77 26.85
C GLY A 397 -13.57 2.21 26.92
N GLN A 398 -13.09 1.52 25.90
CA GLN A 398 -11.70 1.03 25.83
C GLN A 398 -10.76 2.21 25.61
N ALA A 399 -9.77 2.34 26.44
CA ALA A 399 -8.95 3.54 26.46
C ALA A 399 -7.50 3.25 26.06
N GLY A 400 -7.22 3.42 24.76
CA GLY A 400 -5.92 3.95 24.38
C GLY A 400 -5.87 5.44 24.70
N GLU A 401 -4.68 6.02 24.73
CA GLU A 401 -4.51 7.46 24.92
C GLU A 401 -4.91 8.21 23.65
N VAL A 402 -5.85 9.15 23.77
CA VAL A 402 -6.35 9.92 22.65
C VAL A 402 -6.30 11.42 22.97
N TYR A 403 -5.64 12.19 22.13
CA TYR A 403 -5.73 13.63 22.08
C TYR A 403 -6.51 14.08 20.84
N VAL A 404 -7.42 15.04 21.04
CA VAL A 404 -8.14 15.68 19.94
C VAL A 404 -7.87 17.19 20.00
N GLU A 405 -7.46 17.75 18.87
CA GLU A 405 -7.35 19.21 18.67
C GLU A 405 -8.26 19.65 17.53
N ILE A 406 -9.09 20.63 17.82
CA ILE A 406 -10.03 21.19 16.86
C ILE A 406 -9.67 22.68 16.68
N GLU A 407 -9.22 23.07 15.48
CA GLU A 407 -9.00 24.48 15.13
C GLU A 407 -10.32 25.25 14.95
N ASP A 408 -10.25 26.56 15.00
CA ASP A 408 -11.37 27.44 14.70
C ASP A 408 -11.96 27.12 13.30
N GLY A 409 -13.28 26.95 13.25
CA GLY A 409 -14.01 26.62 12.03
C GLY A 409 -14.09 25.11 11.73
N SER A 410 -13.35 24.28 12.45
CA SER A 410 -13.49 22.82 12.39
C SER A 410 -14.48 22.31 13.44
N THR A 411 -15.08 21.13 13.22
CA THR A 411 -16.13 20.60 14.11
C THR A 411 -16.03 19.10 14.29
N TRP A 412 -16.51 18.62 15.45
CA TRP A 412 -16.74 17.20 15.75
C TRP A 412 -18.20 16.97 16.16
N THR A 413 -18.91 16.09 15.44
CA THR A 413 -20.26 15.62 15.78
C THR A 413 -20.19 14.18 16.24
N LEU A 414 -20.66 13.88 17.45
CA LEU A 414 -20.64 12.53 18.00
C LEU A 414 -21.75 11.66 17.40
N THR A 415 -21.43 10.39 17.16
CA THR A 415 -22.39 9.35 16.77
C THR A 415 -22.60 8.31 17.89
N GLY A 416 -21.81 8.37 18.94
CA GLY A 416 -21.86 7.54 20.13
C GLY A 416 -21.12 8.18 21.30
N ASP A 417 -21.29 7.63 22.51
CA ASP A 417 -20.47 8.04 23.64
C ASP A 417 -18.99 7.90 23.31
N SER A 418 -18.20 8.87 23.71
CA SER A 418 -16.78 8.94 23.32
C SER A 418 -15.87 9.14 24.51
N TYR A 419 -14.70 8.49 24.48
CA TYR A 419 -13.73 8.48 25.59
C TYR A 419 -12.36 8.85 25.06
N ILE A 420 -11.84 10.00 25.53
CA ILE A 420 -10.52 10.52 25.15
C ILE A 420 -9.71 10.94 26.39
N THR A 421 -8.40 11.11 26.22
CA THR A 421 -7.47 11.47 27.29
C THR A 421 -7.33 12.99 27.43
N SER A 422 -7.28 13.70 26.33
CA SER A 422 -6.97 15.14 26.29
C SER A 422 -7.68 15.83 25.13
N LEU A 423 -8.05 17.11 25.32
CA LEU A 423 -8.83 17.85 24.33
C LEU A 423 -8.37 19.32 24.26
N THR A 424 -8.15 19.82 23.07
CA THR A 424 -8.05 21.26 22.77
C THR A 424 -9.11 21.62 21.77
N CYS A 425 -10.00 22.54 22.13
CA CYS A 425 -11.07 22.96 21.22
C CYS A 425 -11.60 24.36 21.54
N PRO A 426 -12.04 25.15 20.55
CA PRO A 426 -12.80 26.37 20.79
C PRO A 426 -14.21 26.03 21.31
N ALA A 427 -14.83 27.01 21.95
CA ALA A 427 -16.20 26.87 22.41
C ALA A 427 -17.17 26.63 21.25
N GLY A 428 -18.04 25.62 21.38
CA GLY A 428 -19.06 25.30 20.38
C GLY A 428 -18.58 24.51 19.17
N SER A 429 -17.34 24.03 19.11
CA SER A 429 -16.82 23.20 18.03
C SER A 429 -17.23 21.72 18.12
N ILE A 430 -17.80 21.31 19.26
CA ILE A 430 -18.27 19.93 19.48
C ILE A 430 -19.77 19.91 19.64
N ASN A 431 -20.44 19.12 18.80
CA ASN A 431 -21.85 18.78 18.90
C ASN A 431 -21.98 17.38 19.50
N LEU A 432 -22.45 17.29 20.73
CA LEU A 432 -22.65 16.02 21.43
C LEU A 432 -23.76 15.16 20.79
N ASN A 433 -24.72 15.77 20.08
CA ASN A 433 -25.78 15.07 19.35
C ASN A 433 -26.55 14.04 20.23
N GLY A 434 -26.71 14.34 21.52
CA GLY A 434 -27.40 13.49 22.48
C GLY A 434 -26.53 12.40 23.14
N HIS A 435 -25.24 12.35 22.80
CA HIS A 435 -24.24 11.45 23.38
C HIS A 435 -23.39 12.14 24.45
N LYS A 436 -22.46 11.42 25.04
CA LYS A 436 -21.54 11.94 26.05
C LYS A 436 -20.10 11.86 25.57
N LEU A 437 -19.35 12.91 25.84
CA LEU A 437 -17.89 12.92 25.70
C LEU A 437 -17.24 12.91 27.10
N TYR A 438 -16.33 11.98 27.32
CA TYR A 438 -15.52 11.92 28.52
C TYR A 438 -14.07 12.25 28.19
N VAL A 439 -13.53 13.30 28.86
CA VAL A 439 -12.14 13.70 28.74
C VAL A 439 -11.43 13.36 30.06
N ASN A 440 -10.49 12.41 30.01
CA ASN A 440 -9.82 11.88 31.21
C ASN A 440 -10.83 11.46 32.31
N GLY A 441 -11.89 10.78 31.91
CA GLY A 441 -12.96 10.32 32.83
C GLY A 441 -13.93 11.39 33.32
N VAL A 442 -13.76 12.65 32.93
CA VAL A 442 -14.66 13.76 33.28
C VAL A 442 -15.60 14.08 32.12
N GLU A 443 -16.91 14.11 32.39
CA GLU A 443 -17.91 14.42 31.35
C GLU A 443 -17.70 15.87 30.84
N TYR A 444 -17.53 16.01 29.52
CA TYR A 444 -17.38 17.30 28.85
C TYR A 444 -18.70 18.04 28.83
N LYS A 445 -18.63 19.32 29.16
CA LYS A 445 -19.80 20.20 29.10
C LYS A 445 -19.91 20.80 27.71
N GLU A 446 -20.99 20.51 27.00
CA GLU A 446 -21.26 21.02 25.66
C GLU A 446 -21.09 22.56 25.60
N GLY A 447 -20.50 23.02 24.49
CA GLY A 447 -20.22 24.45 24.27
C GLY A 447 -19.03 25.02 25.00
N SER A 448 -18.32 24.24 25.83
CA SER A 448 -17.12 24.71 26.54
C SER A 448 -15.88 24.66 25.63
N ALA A 449 -14.97 25.63 25.81
CA ALA A 449 -13.61 25.51 25.29
C ALA A 449 -12.78 24.60 26.19
N SER A 450 -11.75 23.96 25.63
CA SER A 450 -10.78 23.16 26.37
C SER A 450 -9.36 23.43 25.86
N THR A 451 -8.37 23.26 26.76
CA THR A 451 -6.94 23.34 26.43
C THR A 451 -6.25 22.14 27.06
N GLY A 452 -5.83 21.22 26.22
CA GLY A 452 -5.15 19.98 26.60
C GLY A 452 -3.73 19.91 26.05
N THR A 453 -3.14 18.73 26.14
CA THR A 453 -1.78 18.46 25.66
C THR A 453 -1.80 17.20 24.81
N ALA A 454 -1.10 17.24 23.69
CA ALA A 454 -0.91 16.08 22.81
C ALA A 454 -0.22 14.92 23.53
N ILE A 455 -0.54 13.70 23.12
CA ILE A 455 0.09 12.48 23.59
C ILE A 455 1.49 12.38 22.95
N GLU A 456 2.48 12.01 23.74
CA GLU A 456 3.83 11.77 23.23
C GLU A 456 3.83 10.52 22.34
N VAL A 457 4.33 10.64 21.11
CA VAL A 457 4.50 9.54 20.17
C VAL A 457 5.90 8.96 20.34
N THR A 458 5.98 7.71 20.77
CA THR A 458 7.26 7.00 20.87
C THR A 458 7.58 6.33 19.54
N VAL A 459 8.73 6.68 18.97
CA VAL A 459 9.24 6.06 17.73
C VAL A 459 10.36 5.09 18.11
N SER A 460 10.17 3.81 17.77
CA SER A 460 11.24 2.82 17.84
C SER A 460 11.99 2.82 16.51
N GLU A 461 13.30 2.93 16.55
CA GLU A 461 14.15 2.91 15.35
C GLU A 461 15.06 1.70 15.35
N SER A 462 15.15 1.01 14.22
CA SER A 462 16.18 0.03 13.94
C SER A 462 16.49 0.01 12.44
N SER A 463 17.74 -0.32 12.09
CA SER A 463 18.05 -0.67 10.70
C SER A 463 17.36 -2.00 10.38
N GLY A 464 16.53 -2.05 9.34
CA GLY A 464 16.07 -3.30 8.74
C GLY A 464 17.29 -4.13 8.26
N HIS A 465 17.04 -5.28 7.68
CA HIS A 465 18.05 -5.89 6.82
C HIS A 465 18.27 -4.90 5.67
N GLY A 466 19.33 -4.09 5.76
CA GLY A 466 19.75 -3.22 4.67
C GLY A 466 19.83 -4.02 3.37
N ALA A 467 19.83 -3.32 2.23
CA ALA A 467 20.35 -3.95 1.02
C ALA A 467 21.66 -4.66 1.44
N PRO A 468 21.87 -5.93 1.04
CA PRO A 468 23.15 -6.58 1.30
C PRO A 468 24.21 -5.56 0.88
N ASP A 469 25.17 -5.28 1.76
CA ASP A 469 26.33 -4.45 1.41
C ASP A 469 26.68 -4.81 -0.02
N GLY A 470 26.75 -3.83 -0.94
CA GLY A 470 26.93 -4.01 -2.40
C GLY A 470 28.10 -4.89 -2.82
N GLY A 471 28.34 -5.94 -2.04
CA GLY A 471 29.10 -7.12 -2.35
C GLY A 471 28.31 -7.88 -3.40
N LYS A 472 28.78 -7.81 -4.68
CA LYS A 472 28.50 -8.87 -5.66
C LYS A 472 28.32 -10.17 -4.90
N PRO A 473 27.30 -11.01 -5.21
CA PRO A 473 27.38 -12.41 -4.90
C PRO A 473 28.76 -12.90 -5.41
N GLU A 474 29.70 -13.20 -4.53
CA GLU A 474 30.89 -13.92 -4.88
C GLU A 474 30.47 -15.36 -5.18
N GLY A 475 29.83 -15.54 -6.29
CA GLY A 475 29.50 -16.81 -6.88
C GLY A 475 29.55 -16.63 -8.38
N ASN A 476 30.67 -16.98 -9.00
CA ASN A 476 30.63 -17.30 -10.41
C ASN A 476 29.49 -18.30 -10.61
N PRO A 477 28.64 -18.10 -11.62
CA PRO A 477 27.66 -19.11 -12.00
C PRO A 477 28.44 -20.44 -12.20
N PRO A 478 27.91 -21.59 -11.72
CA PRO A 478 28.56 -22.85 -11.89
C PRO A 478 28.86 -23.04 -13.38
N ALA A 479 30.13 -23.34 -13.68
CA ALA A 479 30.58 -23.58 -15.04
C ALA A 479 29.68 -24.66 -15.66
N LYS A 480 29.10 -24.38 -16.83
CA LYS A 480 28.38 -25.38 -17.62
C LYS A 480 29.21 -26.67 -17.71
N PRO A 481 28.61 -27.86 -17.46
CA PRO A 481 29.29 -29.10 -17.73
C PRO A 481 29.64 -29.14 -19.21
N ASN A 482 30.90 -29.31 -19.53
CA ASN A 482 31.37 -29.63 -20.88
C ASN A 482 30.79 -30.99 -21.30
N ASN A 483 29.92 -30.99 -22.30
CA ASN A 483 29.66 -32.15 -23.14
C ASN A 483 30.39 -31.96 -24.46
#